data_05a2eef33f8a419cb03752ded42a2626
#
_entry.id   05a2eef33f8a419cb03752ded42a2626
#
_cell.length_a   1.000
_cell.length_b   1.000
_cell.length_c   1.000
_cell.angle_alpha   90.00
_cell.angle_beta   90.00
_cell.angle_gamma   90.00
#
_symmetry.space_group_name_H-M   'P 1'
#
loop_
_entity.id
_entity.type
_entity.pdbx_description
1 polymer ?
#
loop_
_entity_poly.entity_id
_entity_poly.type
_entity_poly.pdbx_seq_one_letter_code
_entity_poly.pdbx_strand_id
1 'polypeptide(L)'
;MYIEGDCHEKIKTIKTNSIDLIYNNPPFGTTENKWDTPLNWDIMWKEIWRVMKPTGIVVIHASKPFSYRLIQSQTPKYNYCWKKNTSTNFFHAKKQPLRQMEEVYIFYKKPGTYNPQMVGNKINKTLLPGSSSYYGNRSKKTIVKEWKGNYPTDFMDFNVCVRGGKTISDDMIDYFIKTYSNEGETVLDFTTHNDVVGNRVELLNRKFIGIDKNIN
;
A
#
# COMPACT_ATOMS: atom_id res chain seq x y z
N MET A 1 -16.03 -10.56 0.75
CA MET A 1 -15.97 -11.87 1.45
C MET A 1 -15.03 -11.74 2.63
N TYR A 2 -15.48 -12.19 3.81
CA TYR A 2 -14.66 -12.19 5.03
C TYR A 2 -14.37 -13.63 5.47
N ILE A 3 -13.16 -13.86 5.97
CA ILE A 3 -12.67 -15.17 6.43
C ILE A 3 -12.21 -15.00 7.89
N GLU A 4 -12.91 -15.63 8.82
CA GLU A 4 -12.55 -15.58 10.25
C GLU A 4 -11.41 -16.53 10.58
N GLY A 5 -10.41 -16.05 11.32
CA GLY A 5 -9.30 -16.81 11.88
C GLY A 5 -7.92 -16.19 11.69
N ASP A 6 -6.90 -16.91 12.13
CA ASP A 6 -5.51 -16.47 12.03
C ASP A 6 -5.06 -16.35 10.57
N CYS A 7 -4.45 -15.19 10.23
CA CYS A 7 -4.06 -14.90 8.85
C CYS A 7 -3.03 -15.90 8.29
N HIS A 8 -2.12 -16.46 9.11
CA HIS A 8 -1.15 -17.46 8.65
C HIS A 8 -1.81 -18.77 8.22
N GLU A 9 -2.97 -19.11 8.80
CA GLU A 9 -3.73 -20.31 8.44
C GLU A 9 -4.73 -20.00 7.33
N LYS A 10 -5.46 -18.90 7.45
CA LYS A 10 -6.55 -18.59 6.52
C LYS A 10 -6.06 -18.16 5.14
N ILE A 11 -4.92 -17.51 5.02
CA ILE A 11 -4.35 -17.19 3.71
C ILE A 11 -4.07 -18.45 2.87
N LYS A 12 -3.81 -19.60 3.52
CA LYS A 12 -3.60 -20.89 2.84
C LYS A 12 -4.85 -21.39 2.11
N THR A 13 -6.04 -20.98 2.54
CA THR A 13 -7.32 -21.35 1.90
C THR A 13 -7.61 -20.56 0.63
N ILE A 14 -6.91 -19.44 0.42
CA ILE A 14 -7.06 -18.61 -0.77
C ILE A 14 -6.41 -19.30 -1.97
N LYS A 15 -7.11 -19.27 -3.11
CA LYS A 15 -6.65 -19.86 -4.35
C LYS A 15 -5.34 -19.26 -4.85
N THR A 16 -4.42 -20.07 -5.31
CA THR A 16 -3.17 -19.64 -5.95
C THR A 16 -3.44 -18.77 -7.18
N ASN A 17 -2.63 -17.72 -7.38
CA ASN A 17 -2.73 -16.77 -8.51
C ASN A 17 -4.13 -16.16 -8.68
N SER A 18 -4.77 -15.75 -7.58
CA SER A 18 -6.14 -15.20 -7.61
C SER A 18 -6.23 -13.73 -7.19
N ILE A 19 -5.21 -13.18 -6.55
CA ILE A 19 -5.20 -11.83 -5.99
C ILE A 19 -4.44 -10.87 -6.90
N ASP A 20 -5.06 -9.73 -7.20
CA ASP A 20 -4.47 -8.66 -8.02
C ASP A 20 -3.74 -7.64 -7.16
N LEU A 21 -4.29 -7.28 -6.01
CA LEU A 21 -3.74 -6.32 -5.06
C LEU A 21 -3.83 -6.87 -3.64
N ILE A 22 -2.74 -6.79 -2.90
CA ILE A 22 -2.78 -6.81 -1.44
C ILE A 22 -2.63 -5.37 -0.96
N TYR A 23 -3.59 -4.90 -0.16
CA TYR A 23 -3.52 -3.63 0.57
C TYR A 23 -3.66 -3.94 2.05
N ASN A 24 -2.58 -3.74 2.80
CA ASN A 24 -2.52 -4.23 4.18
C ASN A 24 -1.85 -3.23 5.13
N ASN A 25 -2.46 -3.06 6.29
CA ASN A 25 -1.91 -2.34 7.44
C ASN A 25 -1.76 -3.31 8.62
N PRO A 26 -0.68 -4.11 8.65
CA PRO A 26 -0.52 -5.19 9.62
C PRO A 26 -0.22 -4.66 11.03
N PRO A 27 -0.39 -5.47 12.08
CA PRO A 27 0.10 -5.14 13.40
C PRO A 27 1.63 -4.97 13.38
N PHE A 28 2.12 -3.87 13.97
CA PHE A 28 3.55 -3.51 13.94
C PHE A 28 4.35 -4.15 15.08
N GLY A 29 3.67 -4.65 16.13
CA GLY A 29 4.31 -5.16 17.35
C GLY A 29 5.05 -4.06 18.09
N THR A 30 4.47 -2.88 18.21
CA THR A 30 5.07 -1.69 18.82
C THR A 30 4.27 -1.14 19.99
N THR A 31 3.13 -1.76 20.32
CA THR A 31 2.26 -1.37 21.42
C THR A 31 2.02 -2.54 22.37
N GLU A 32 1.52 -2.24 23.58
CA GLU A 32 1.12 -3.22 24.60
C GLU A 32 -0.23 -3.91 24.28
N ASN A 33 -0.87 -3.56 23.18
CA ASN A 33 -2.17 -4.12 22.81
C ASN A 33 -2.03 -5.60 22.39
N LYS A 34 -2.89 -6.46 22.90
CA LYS A 34 -2.89 -7.90 22.59
C LYS A 34 -3.02 -8.23 21.10
N TRP A 35 -3.71 -7.37 20.34
CA TRP A 35 -3.87 -7.52 18.89
C TRP A 35 -2.61 -7.12 18.10
N ASP A 36 -1.71 -6.31 18.68
CA ASP A 36 -0.50 -5.83 18.01
C ASP A 36 0.63 -6.88 18.05
N THR A 37 0.31 -8.10 17.64
CA THR A 37 1.25 -9.22 17.61
C THR A 37 1.95 -9.27 16.25
N PRO A 38 3.30 -9.22 16.20
CA PRO A 38 4.04 -9.29 14.96
C PRO A 38 3.76 -10.56 14.18
N LEU A 39 3.64 -10.43 12.87
CA LEU A 39 3.48 -11.56 11.96
C LEU A 39 4.81 -12.28 11.72
N ASN A 40 4.74 -13.58 11.42
CA ASN A 40 5.86 -14.34 10.88
C ASN A 40 5.98 -14.05 9.38
N TRP A 41 6.87 -13.13 9.02
CA TRP A 41 7.03 -12.66 7.64
C TRP A 41 7.59 -13.72 6.70
N ASP A 42 8.38 -14.68 7.17
CA ASP A 42 8.90 -15.78 6.33
C ASP A 42 7.75 -16.65 5.82
N ILE A 43 6.81 -16.99 6.71
CA ILE A 43 5.60 -17.73 6.36
C ILE A 43 4.69 -16.86 5.46
N MET A 44 4.48 -15.59 5.85
CA MET A 44 3.58 -14.70 5.12
C MET A 44 4.04 -14.44 3.69
N TRP A 45 5.34 -14.17 3.45
CA TRP A 45 5.84 -13.93 2.10
C TRP A 45 5.65 -15.14 1.17
N LYS A 46 5.83 -16.36 1.69
CA LYS A 46 5.56 -17.57 0.91
C LYS A 46 4.12 -17.62 0.42
N GLU A 47 3.16 -17.37 1.31
CA GLU A 47 1.74 -17.41 0.99
C GLU A 47 1.29 -16.18 0.18
N ILE A 48 1.77 -14.99 0.49
CA ILE A 48 1.55 -13.77 -0.30
C ILE A 48 1.91 -14.06 -1.77
N TRP A 49 3.13 -14.53 -2.01
CA TRP A 49 3.56 -14.81 -3.39
C TRP A 49 2.86 -16.00 -4.05
N ARG A 50 2.28 -16.91 -3.29
CA ARG A 50 1.44 -17.99 -3.81
C ARG A 50 0.09 -17.48 -4.28
N VAL A 51 -0.59 -16.64 -3.48
CA VAL A 51 -1.94 -16.14 -3.81
C VAL A 51 -1.91 -15.03 -4.86
N MET A 52 -0.84 -14.25 -4.90
CA MET A 52 -0.69 -13.14 -5.86
C MET A 52 -0.59 -13.64 -7.30
N LYS A 53 -1.27 -12.95 -8.20
CA LYS A 53 -1.03 -13.10 -9.65
C LYS A 53 0.40 -12.64 -10.01
N PRO A 54 0.98 -13.10 -11.13
CA PRO A 54 2.36 -12.75 -11.50
C PRO A 54 2.65 -11.26 -11.61
N THR A 55 1.64 -10.45 -11.92
CA THR A 55 1.70 -8.99 -12.02
C THR A 55 0.99 -8.28 -10.86
N GLY A 56 0.64 -9.03 -9.81
CA GLY A 56 -0.04 -8.47 -8.64
C GLY A 56 0.89 -7.59 -7.82
N ILE A 57 0.31 -6.59 -7.17
CA ILE A 57 1.01 -5.58 -6.37
C ILE A 57 0.69 -5.79 -4.89
N VAL A 58 1.69 -5.64 -4.03
CA VAL A 58 1.54 -5.69 -2.57
C VAL A 58 1.88 -4.34 -1.99
N VAL A 59 0.94 -3.76 -1.25
CA VAL A 59 1.03 -2.48 -0.55
C VAL A 59 0.97 -2.75 0.94
N ILE A 60 2.03 -2.41 1.67
CA ILE A 60 2.10 -2.63 3.13
C ILE A 60 2.47 -1.34 3.83
N HIS A 61 1.62 -0.92 4.77
CA HIS A 61 1.92 0.18 5.68
C HIS A 61 2.93 -0.26 6.74
N ALA A 62 3.84 0.64 7.08
CA ALA A 62 4.86 0.36 8.08
C ALA A 62 5.32 1.63 8.80
N SER A 63 5.81 1.44 10.02
CA SER A 63 6.45 2.48 10.84
C SER A 63 7.63 1.87 11.57
N LYS A 64 8.65 2.67 11.86
CA LYS A 64 9.83 2.23 12.61
C LYS A 64 9.45 1.82 14.04
N PRO A 65 10.01 0.74 14.61
CA PRO A 65 11.07 -0.13 14.06
C PRO A 65 10.56 -1.27 13.17
N PHE A 66 9.24 -1.46 13.01
CA PHE A 66 8.66 -2.52 12.20
C PHE A 66 9.13 -2.47 10.74
N SER A 67 9.22 -1.27 10.15
CA SER A 67 9.67 -1.12 8.76
C SER A 67 11.05 -1.73 8.50
N TYR A 68 11.97 -1.70 9.47
CA TYR A 68 13.30 -2.35 9.32
C TYR A 68 13.18 -3.87 9.19
N ARG A 69 12.32 -4.50 9.99
CA ARG A 69 12.07 -5.95 9.91
C ARG A 69 11.39 -6.34 8.60
N LEU A 70 10.43 -5.53 8.16
CA LEU A 70 9.72 -5.75 6.90
C LEU A 70 10.66 -5.72 5.70
N ILE A 71 11.51 -4.68 5.58
CA ILE A 71 12.45 -4.56 4.44
C ILE A 71 13.59 -5.58 4.47
N GLN A 72 13.97 -6.06 5.66
CA GLN A 72 14.92 -7.19 5.78
C GLN A 72 14.32 -8.51 5.31
N SER A 73 13.04 -8.74 5.57
CA SER A 73 12.35 -9.97 5.16
C SER A 73 12.08 -10.03 3.66
N GLN A 74 11.88 -8.88 3.02
CA GLN A 74 11.64 -8.78 1.58
C GLN A 74 12.01 -7.38 1.08
N THR A 75 12.83 -7.29 0.05
CA THR A 75 13.23 -6.00 -0.55
C THR A 75 12.05 -5.37 -1.30
N PRO A 76 11.60 -4.16 -0.91
CA PRO A 76 10.59 -3.42 -1.65
C PRO A 76 11.12 -2.89 -2.98
N LYS A 77 10.24 -2.54 -3.89
CA LYS A 77 10.59 -1.85 -5.14
C LYS A 77 10.78 -0.35 -4.92
N TYR A 78 9.91 0.23 -4.15
CA TYR A 78 9.94 1.62 -3.68
C TYR A 78 8.99 1.77 -2.49
N ASN A 79 8.99 2.96 -1.89
CA ASN A 79 8.05 3.30 -0.85
C ASN A 79 7.50 4.71 -1.04
N TYR A 80 6.36 4.97 -0.42
CA TYR A 80 5.83 6.30 -0.18
C TYR A 80 6.17 6.74 1.23
N CYS A 81 6.41 8.03 1.41
CA CYS A 81 6.52 8.69 2.70
C CYS A 81 5.22 9.43 3.01
N TRP A 82 4.46 8.93 3.96
CA TRP A 82 3.23 9.56 4.39
C TRP A 82 3.48 10.49 5.58
N LYS A 83 3.29 11.80 5.36
CA LYS A 83 3.30 12.79 6.42
C LYS A 83 1.90 12.90 7.01
N LYS A 84 1.75 12.56 8.28
CA LYS A 84 0.50 12.69 9.03
C LYS A 84 0.32 14.13 9.52
N ASN A 85 -0.92 14.59 9.60
CA ASN A 85 -1.28 15.87 10.21
C ASN A 85 -1.25 15.85 11.75
N THR A 86 -1.03 14.67 12.37
CA THR A 86 -0.90 14.47 13.81
C THR A 86 0.43 13.82 14.15
N SER A 87 0.93 14.10 15.34
CA SER A 87 2.17 13.48 15.86
C SER A 87 1.84 12.39 16.85
N THR A 88 2.74 11.42 16.95
CA THR A 88 2.69 10.35 17.95
C THR A 88 3.99 10.31 18.77
N ASN A 89 4.05 9.42 19.78
CA ASN A 89 5.23 9.22 20.62
C ASN A 89 5.47 10.36 21.65
N PHE A 90 4.42 10.94 22.18
CA PHE A 90 4.48 12.06 23.11
C PHE A 90 5.24 11.75 24.40
N PHE A 91 5.23 10.50 24.89
CA PHE A 91 5.98 10.09 26.07
C PHE A 91 7.51 10.30 25.96
N HIS A 92 8.00 10.38 24.73
CA HIS A 92 9.40 10.59 24.43
C HIS A 92 9.74 11.99 23.93
N ALA A 93 8.79 12.95 23.98
CA ALA A 93 8.95 14.29 23.41
C ALA A 93 10.16 15.08 23.94
N LYS A 94 10.60 14.77 25.18
CA LYS A 94 11.78 15.40 25.78
C LYS A 94 13.10 14.70 25.41
N LYS A 95 13.06 13.56 24.73
CA LYS A 95 14.24 12.73 24.41
C LYS A 95 14.49 12.59 22.92
N GLN A 96 13.45 12.73 22.12
CA GLN A 96 13.52 12.57 20.66
C GLN A 96 12.37 13.32 19.98
N PRO A 97 12.47 13.63 18.68
CA PRO A 97 11.39 14.25 17.91
C PRO A 97 10.11 13.40 17.92
N LEU A 98 8.97 14.09 17.92
CA LEU A 98 7.67 13.43 17.71
C LEU A 98 7.61 12.81 16.32
N ARG A 99 6.92 11.68 16.21
CA ARG A 99 6.79 10.94 14.96
C ARG A 99 5.57 11.43 14.18
N GLN A 100 5.79 11.89 12.95
CA GLN A 100 4.73 12.29 12.01
C GLN A 100 4.75 11.49 10.70
N MET A 101 5.79 10.72 10.46
CA MET A 101 5.96 10.00 9.20
C MET A 101 5.69 8.52 9.37
N GLU A 102 4.95 7.96 8.43
CA GLU A 102 4.85 6.53 8.16
C GLU A 102 5.28 6.24 6.72
N GLU A 103 5.60 4.99 6.45
CA GLU A 103 6.07 4.52 5.16
C GLU A 103 5.05 3.52 4.60
N VAL A 104 4.85 3.54 3.28
CA VAL A 104 4.03 2.54 2.59
C VAL A 104 4.89 1.89 1.54
N TYR A 105 5.19 0.62 1.72
CA TYR A 105 6.10 -0.14 0.87
C TYR A 105 5.37 -0.87 -0.23
N ILE A 106 5.96 -0.85 -1.43
CA ILE A 106 5.42 -1.48 -2.62
C ILE A 106 6.31 -2.65 -3.04
N PHE A 107 5.69 -3.82 -3.17
CA PHE A 107 6.37 -5.03 -3.60
C PHE A 107 5.66 -5.64 -4.82
N TYR A 108 6.41 -6.16 -5.76
CA TYR A 108 5.92 -6.96 -6.88
C TYR A 108 7.06 -7.78 -7.49
N LYS A 109 6.70 -8.89 -8.15
CA LYS A 109 7.67 -9.71 -8.92
C LYS A 109 7.87 -9.15 -10.33
N LYS A 110 6.77 -8.83 -11.00
CA LYS A 110 6.75 -8.21 -12.34
C LYS A 110 5.94 -6.92 -12.28
N PRO A 111 6.29 -5.91 -13.08
CA PRO A 111 5.45 -4.71 -13.18
C PRO A 111 4.00 -5.07 -13.48
N GLY A 112 3.09 -4.51 -12.72
CA GLY A 112 1.66 -4.74 -12.80
C GLY A 112 0.88 -3.45 -13.07
N THR A 113 -0.37 -3.43 -12.64
CA THR A 113 -1.25 -2.27 -12.77
C THR A 113 -0.65 -1.07 -12.04
N TYR A 114 -0.51 0.03 -12.77
CA TYR A 114 -0.16 1.33 -12.22
C TYR A 114 -0.96 2.42 -12.93
N ASN A 115 -1.97 2.94 -12.25
CA ASN A 115 -2.83 4.02 -12.72
C ASN A 115 -2.46 5.30 -11.96
N PRO A 116 -1.58 6.16 -12.49
CA PRO A 116 -1.13 7.35 -11.77
C PRO A 116 -2.30 8.27 -11.47
N GLN A 117 -2.51 8.59 -10.20
CA GLN A 117 -3.52 9.54 -9.75
C GLN A 117 -2.99 10.95 -9.93
N MET A 118 -3.28 11.56 -11.08
CA MET A 118 -2.75 12.85 -11.49
C MET A 118 -3.18 13.99 -10.55
N VAL A 119 -2.25 14.89 -10.21
CA VAL A 119 -2.47 15.98 -9.26
C VAL A 119 -2.65 17.31 -10.00
N GLY A 120 -3.76 18.01 -9.71
CA GLY A 120 -4.07 19.30 -10.31
C GLY A 120 -4.59 19.21 -11.75
N ASN A 121 -4.77 20.36 -12.37
CA ASN A 121 -5.42 20.49 -13.68
C ASN A 121 -4.56 21.15 -14.77
N LYS A 122 -3.29 21.43 -14.46
CA LYS A 122 -2.37 22.06 -15.42
C LYS A 122 -2.17 21.14 -16.63
N ILE A 123 -2.26 21.71 -17.83
CA ILE A 123 -1.91 21.01 -19.06
C ILE A 123 -0.38 21.10 -19.21
N ASN A 124 0.26 19.96 -19.21
CA ASN A 124 1.71 19.84 -19.38
C ASN A 124 2.02 19.33 -20.79
N LYS A 125 3.05 19.89 -21.39
CA LYS A 125 3.58 19.48 -22.69
C LYS A 125 5.07 19.24 -22.56
N THR A 126 5.56 18.15 -23.10
CA THR A 126 7.00 17.93 -23.17
C THR A 126 7.44 17.50 -24.55
N LEU A 127 8.55 18.06 -24.96
CA LEU A 127 9.38 17.56 -26.05
C LEU A 127 10.39 16.60 -25.43
N LEU A 128 10.25 15.30 -25.69
CA LEU A 128 11.24 14.33 -25.22
C LEU A 128 12.47 14.43 -26.13
N PRO A 129 13.61 14.95 -25.66
CA PRO A 129 14.85 14.90 -26.42
C PRO A 129 15.24 13.45 -26.66
N GLY A 130 15.78 13.17 -27.84
CA GLY A 130 16.03 11.81 -28.32
C GLY A 130 17.06 10.99 -27.53
N SER A 131 17.86 11.60 -26.66
CA SER A 131 18.80 10.87 -25.81
C SER A 131 19.18 11.67 -24.57
N SER A 132 19.40 10.97 -23.47
CA SER A 132 20.03 11.50 -22.27
C SER A 132 21.08 10.49 -21.83
N SER A 133 22.29 10.96 -21.51
CA SER A 133 23.39 10.10 -21.03
C SER A 133 23.03 9.30 -19.76
N TYR A 134 22.06 9.79 -18.97
CA TYR A 134 21.60 9.15 -17.74
C TYR A 134 20.55 8.03 -17.97
N TYR A 135 19.81 8.05 -19.09
CA TYR A 135 18.67 7.14 -19.32
C TYR A 135 18.85 6.26 -20.57
N GLY A 136 20.05 6.18 -21.12
CA GLY A 136 20.37 5.38 -22.29
C GLY A 136 19.88 6.00 -23.62
N ASN A 137 20.21 5.33 -24.74
CA ASN A 137 19.80 5.77 -26.08
C ASN A 137 18.30 5.56 -26.28
N ARG A 138 17.55 6.65 -26.35
CA ARG A 138 16.14 6.65 -26.80
C ARG A 138 16.07 7.09 -28.26
N SER A 139 15.09 6.57 -29.01
CA SER A 139 14.95 6.86 -30.43
C SER A 139 14.93 8.38 -30.71
N LYS A 140 15.52 8.80 -31.82
CA LYS A 140 15.63 10.21 -32.26
C LYS A 140 14.30 10.89 -32.61
N LYS A 141 13.15 10.26 -32.37
CA LYS A 141 11.84 10.85 -32.65
C LYS A 141 11.41 11.74 -31.48
N THR A 142 11.27 13.03 -31.77
CA THR A 142 10.67 14.01 -30.88
C THR A 142 9.19 13.65 -30.73
N ILE A 143 8.78 13.18 -29.55
CA ILE A 143 7.37 12.90 -29.25
C ILE A 143 6.88 14.04 -28.38
N VAL A 144 5.93 14.81 -28.88
CA VAL A 144 5.17 15.76 -28.05
C VAL A 144 4.13 14.93 -27.29
N LYS A 145 4.28 14.86 -25.98
CA LYS A 145 3.23 14.33 -25.11
C LYS A 145 2.55 15.49 -24.41
N GLU A 146 1.24 15.49 -24.45
CA GLU A 146 0.40 16.39 -23.67
C GLU A 146 -0.38 15.56 -22.63
N TRP A 147 -0.42 16.03 -21.37
CA TRP A 147 -1.20 15.40 -20.32
C TRP A 147 -1.69 16.44 -19.32
N LYS A 148 -2.80 16.11 -18.66
CA LYS A 148 -3.41 16.96 -17.64
C LYS A 148 -2.94 16.54 -16.26
N GLY A 149 -2.58 17.53 -15.42
CA GLY A 149 -2.08 17.32 -14.06
C GLY A 149 -0.60 16.95 -13.98
N ASN A 150 -0.07 16.91 -12.80
CA ASN A 150 1.27 16.43 -12.51
C ASN A 150 1.24 14.95 -12.11
N TYR A 151 2.26 14.19 -12.49
CA TYR A 151 2.42 12.85 -11.97
C TYR A 151 2.58 12.89 -10.44
N PRO A 152 2.00 11.91 -9.72
CA PRO A 152 2.17 11.82 -8.28
C PRO A 152 3.63 11.59 -7.92
N THR A 153 4.01 12.05 -6.72
CA THR A 153 5.31 11.80 -6.11
C THR A 153 5.18 10.71 -5.04
N ASP A 154 6.32 10.27 -4.52
CA ASP A 154 6.39 9.34 -3.40
C ASP A 154 6.15 10.00 -2.02
N PHE A 155 5.86 11.29 -2.01
CA PHE A 155 5.50 12.04 -0.81
C PHE A 155 3.98 12.24 -0.75
N MET A 156 3.35 11.79 0.36
CA MET A 156 1.91 11.81 0.55
C MET A 156 1.53 12.69 1.74
N ASP A 157 0.49 13.49 1.57
CA ASP A 157 -0.06 14.39 2.59
C ASP A 157 -1.56 14.11 2.77
N PHE A 158 -1.88 12.90 3.25
CA PHE A 158 -3.24 12.52 3.62
C PHE A 158 -3.46 12.75 5.11
N ASN A 159 -4.62 13.30 5.45
CA ASN A 159 -5.00 13.48 6.84
C ASN A 159 -5.25 12.14 7.54
N VAL A 160 -4.91 12.09 8.82
CA VAL A 160 -5.29 10.98 9.69
C VAL A 160 -6.79 11.08 9.99
N CYS A 161 -7.51 9.98 9.85
CA CYS A 161 -8.90 9.89 10.27
C CYS A 161 -8.94 9.47 11.74
N VAL A 162 -9.36 10.38 12.64
CA VAL A 162 -9.41 10.10 14.09
C VAL A 162 -10.73 9.46 14.52
N ARG A 163 -11.76 9.47 13.66
CA ARG A 163 -13.09 8.93 14.02
C ARG A 163 -13.10 7.40 13.95
N GLY A 164 -13.57 6.77 15.02
CA GLY A 164 -13.74 5.32 15.09
C GLY A 164 -12.46 4.50 15.18
N GLY A 165 -11.36 5.08 15.70
CA GLY A 165 -10.08 4.37 15.85
C GLY A 165 -9.31 4.15 14.54
N LYS A 166 -9.78 4.74 13.43
CA LYS A 166 -9.11 4.66 12.12
C LYS A 166 -7.93 5.61 12.06
N THR A 167 -6.77 5.10 11.65
CA THR A 167 -5.60 5.95 11.41
C THR A 167 -5.50 6.38 9.95
N ILE A 168 -5.93 5.52 9.02
CA ILE A 168 -5.84 5.72 7.58
C ILE A 168 -7.17 6.32 7.06
N SER A 169 -7.08 7.40 6.28
CA SER A 169 -8.26 8.03 5.68
C SER A 169 -8.79 7.23 4.49
N ASP A 170 -10.08 7.37 4.22
CA ASP A 170 -10.73 6.76 3.07
C ASP A 170 -10.07 7.20 1.75
N ASP A 171 -9.68 8.48 1.65
CA ASP A 171 -8.99 9.02 0.46
C ASP A 171 -7.64 8.33 0.18
N MET A 172 -6.91 7.98 1.24
CA MET A 172 -5.64 7.28 1.11
C MET A 172 -5.84 5.82 0.69
N ILE A 173 -6.86 5.14 1.24
CA ILE A 173 -7.24 3.80 0.83
C ILE A 173 -7.62 3.81 -0.65
N ASP A 174 -8.50 4.73 -1.05
CA ASP A 174 -8.93 4.91 -2.45
C ASP A 174 -7.77 5.15 -3.39
N TYR A 175 -6.82 6.00 -2.97
CA TYR A 175 -5.63 6.29 -3.76
C TYR A 175 -4.86 5.02 -4.12
N PHE A 176 -4.57 4.16 -3.14
CA PHE A 176 -3.83 2.93 -3.38
C PHE A 176 -4.62 1.90 -4.18
N ILE A 177 -5.91 1.74 -3.88
CA ILE A 177 -6.78 0.82 -4.62
C ILE A 177 -6.86 1.23 -6.10
N LYS A 178 -7.13 2.51 -6.39
CA LYS A 178 -7.20 3.05 -7.76
C LYS A 178 -5.86 2.96 -8.49
N THR A 179 -4.76 3.22 -7.78
CA THR A 179 -3.41 3.21 -8.36
C THR A 179 -2.98 1.81 -8.77
N TYR A 180 -3.27 0.79 -7.95
CA TYR A 180 -2.69 -0.55 -8.12
C TYR A 180 -3.70 -1.64 -8.49
N SER A 181 -4.94 -1.28 -8.80
CA SER A 181 -5.93 -2.22 -9.30
C SER A 181 -6.89 -1.59 -10.30
N ASN A 182 -7.51 -2.44 -11.12
CA ASN A 182 -8.61 -2.07 -12.02
C ASN A 182 -9.95 -2.55 -11.46
N GLU A 183 -11.05 -2.01 -11.96
CA GLU A 183 -12.39 -2.48 -11.61
C GLU A 183 -12.56 -3.98 -11.92
N GLY A 184 -13.28 -4.67 -11.06
CA GLY A 184 -13.48 -6.13 -11.13
C GLY A 184 -12.33 -6.98 -10.58
N GLU A 185 -11.14 -6.41 -10.33
CA GLU A 185 -9.99 -7.11 -9.74
C GLU A 185 -10.20 -7.40 -8.24
N THR A 186 -9.43 -8.35 -7.71
CA THR A 186 -9.56 -8.85 -6.34
C THR A 186 -8.48 -8.23 -5.44
N VAL A 187 -8.93 -7.59 -4.36
CA VAL A 187 -8.10 -7.00 -3.32
C VAL A 187 -8.17 -7.86 -2.05
N LEU A 188 -7.02 -8.18 -1.49
CA LEU A 188 -6.88 -8.89 -0.22
C LEU A 188 -6.32 -7.96 0.86
N ASP A 189 -6.97 -7.95 2.02
CA ASP A 189 -6.42 -7.47 3.28
C ASP A 189 -6.37 -8.65 4.27
N PHE A 190 -5.18 -9.15 4.59
CA PHE A 190 -5.02 -10.35 5.41
C PHE A 190 -4.95 -10.06 6.92
N THR A 191 -5.11 -8.80 7.34
CA THR A 191 -5.24 -8.38 8.74
C THR A 191 -6.30 -7.28 8.88
N THR A 192 -7.42 -7.46 8.20
CA THR A 192 -8.52 -6.49 8.27
C THR A 192 -9.07 -6.46 9.69
N HIS A 193 -9.12 -5.29 10.30
CA HIS A 193 -9.62 -5.12 11.67
C HIS A 193 -11.07 -4.64 11.68
N ASN A 194 -11.48 -3.98 10.62
CA ASN A 194 -12.82 -3.44 10.44
C ASN A 194 -13.12 -3.33 8.94
N ASP A 195 -14.39 -3.11 8.62
CA ASP A 195 -14.88 -3.09 7.24
C ASP A 195 -14.40 -1.89 6.39
N VAL A 196 -13.47 -1.08 6.90
CA VAL A 196 -13.10 0.18 6.22
C VAL A 196 -12.49 -0.09 4.86
N VAL A 197 -11.48 -0.96 4.79
CA VAL A 197 -10.84 -1.29 3.51
C VAL A 197 -11.83 -2.00 2.59
N GLY A 198 -12.58 -2.98 3.14
CA GLY A 198 -13.58 -3.72 2.38
C GLY A 198 -14.64 -2.83 1.75
N ASN A 199 -15.24 -1.93 2.53
CA ASN A 199 -16.23 -0.97 2.06
C ASN A 199 -15.67 -0.07 0.95
N ARG A 200 -14.41 0.40 1.07
CA ARG A 200 -13.80 1.23 0.02
C ARG A 200 -13.53 0.43 -1.26
N VAL A 201 -13.05 -0.80 -1.13
CA VAL A 201 -12.80 -1.72 -2.26
C VAL A 201 -14.09 -1.96 -3.05
N GLU A 202 -15.20 -2.25 -2.36
CA GLU A 202 -16.51 -2.52 -2.98
C GLU A 202 -17.12 -1.27 -3.62
N LEU A 203 -17.03 -0.11 -2.96
CA LEU A 203 -17.45 1.18 -3.51
C LEU A 203 -16.70 1.55 -4.81
N LEU A 204 -15.49 1.06 -4.96
CA LEU A 204 -14.67 1.26 -6.15
C LEU A 204 -14.83 0.14 -7.19
N ASN A 205 -15.86 -0.70 -7.09
CA ASN A 205 -16.15 -1.82 -7.99
C ASN A 205 -15.03 -2.88 -8.06
N ARG A 206 -14.32 -3.14 -6.95
CA ARG A 206 -13.37 -4.25 -6.82
C ARG A 206 -13.97 -5.33 -5.93
N LYS A 207 -13.42 -6.55 -6.02
CA LYS A 207 -13.80 -7.67 -5.15
C LYS A 207 -12.91 -7.64 -3.91
N PHE A 208 -13.50 -7.84 -2.73
CA PHE A 208 -12.75 -7.84 -1.46
C PHE A 208 -12.68 -9.22 -0.82
N ILE A 209 -11.49 -9.54 -0.30
CA ILE A 209 -11.26 -10.63 0.63
C ILE A 209 -10.57 -10.03 1.87
N GLY A 210 -11.19 -10.17 3.04
CA GLY A 210 -10.64 -9.76 4.32
C GLY A 210 -10.42 -10.97 5.23
N ILE A 211 -9.30 -11.00 5.96
CA ILE A 211 -9.03 -12.01 7.00
C ILE A 211 -8.88 -11.29 8.33
N ASP A 212 -9.64 -11.70 9.34
CA ASP A 212 -9.51 -11.25 10.74
C ASP A 212 -9.76 -12.38 11.72
N LYS A 213 -9.13 -12.28 12.91
CA LYS A 213 -9.31 -13.24 14.00
C LYS A 213 -10.71 -13.16 14.61
N ASN A 214 -11.32 -11.97 14.58
CA ASN A 214 -12.61 -11.68 15.19
C ASN A 214 -13.44 -10.86 14.20
N ILE A 215 -14.26 -11.50 13.41
CA ILE A 215 -15.25 -10.82 12.56
C ILE A 215 -16.45 -10.51 13.45
N ASN A 216 -16.65 -9.23 13.81
CA ASN A 216 -17.84 -8.75 14.52
C ASN A 216 -18.96 -8.42 13.55
#